data_1b23acc6b3fa23b9b78cde40081a13b5
#
_entry.id   1b23acc6b3fa23b9b78cde40081a13b5
#
_cell.length_a   1.000
_cell.length_b   1.000
_cell.length_c   1.000
_cell.angle_alpha   90.00
_cell.angle_beta   90.00
_cell.angle_gamma   90.00
#
_symmetry.space_group_name_H-M   'P 1'
#
loop_
_entity.id
_entity.type
_entity.pdbx_description
1 polymer ?
#
loop_
_entity_poly.entity_id
_entity_poly.type
_entity_poly.pdbx_seq_one_letter_code
_entity_poly.pdbx_strand_id
1 'polypeptide(L)'
;MHLDFAFHVAITLPDKSIAYKEDVKLGKNFNSGWMPSEGAAVGKVQEEASVMTYEAVVSEYSNKKISGLVGATFMFKEKDIVCYFARPKKRSSNGAEYLEINDAVNKLKSGLGYLKEDEWNKEAFAMETEGVEEVLKTALDSVGSENYEHINKEIESAIHYDLGIYYVFSKEFGKAAAQFKAVETDPKEKGKDRKFADAAALAKDCEKWQKEKDAYEALWK
;
A
#
# COMPACT_ATOMS: atom_id res chain seq x y z
N MET A 1 22.01 35.23 -5.16
CA MET A 1 22.67 34.43 -6.19
C MET A 1 21.79 33.22 -6.50
N HIS A 2 21.64 32.86 -7.76
CA HIS A 2 20.89 31.68 -8.19
C HIS A 2 21.85 30.70 -8.84
N LEU A 3 21.78 29.43 -8.47
CA LEU A 3 22.55 28.36 -9.09
C LEU A 3 21.59 27.31 -9.63
N ASP A 4 21.81 26.92 -10.88
CA ASP A 4 21.11 25.83 -11.53
C ASP A 4 21.99 24.59 -11.57
N PHE A 5 21.41 23.47 -11.13
CA PHE A 5 22.05 22.16 -11.20
C PHE A 5 21.26 21.29 -12.17
N ALA A 6 21.97 20.62 -13.07
CA ALA A 6 21.38 19.65 -13.98
C ALA A 6 22.15 18.33 -13.87
N PHE A 7 21.44 17.23 -13.65
CA PHE A 7 22.03 15.90 -13.58
C PHE A 7 21.03 14.82 -13.98
N HIS A 8 21.58 13.67 -14.35
CA HIS A 8 20.79 12.49 -14.67
C HIS A 8 20.78 11.53 -13.49
N VAL A 9 19.60 11.02 -13.16
CA VAL A 9 19.45 9.95 -12.17
C VAL A 9 19.01 8.70 -12.92
N ALA A 10 19.73 7.59 -12.72
CA ALA A 10 19.35 6.29 -13.24
C ALA A 10 19.52 5.24 -12.15
N ILE A 11 18.49 4.42 -11.94
CA ILE A 11 18.57 3.21 -11.13
C ILE A 11 18.74 2.04 -12.08
N THR A 12 19.89 1.39 -11.99
CA THR A 12 20.22 0.23 -12.83
C THR A 12 20.09 -1.05 -11.99
N LEU A 13 19.39 -2.02 -12.52
CA LEU A 13 19.26 -3.33 -11.90
C LEU A 13 20.54 -4.17 -12.12
N PRO A 14 20.71 -5.28 -11.37
CA PRO A 14 21.87 -6.17 -11.51
C PRO A 14 22.05 -6.74 -12.92
N ASP A 15 20.98 -6.90 -13.69
CA ASP A 15 20.99 -7.32 -15.10
C ASP A 15 21.35 -6.19 -16.09
N LYS A 16 21.73 -5.02 -15.56
CA LYS A 16 22.05 -3.78 -16.30
C LYS A 16 20.86 -3.10 -16.97
N SER A 17 19.65 -3.56 -16.77
CA SER A 17 18.45 -2.83 -17.20
C SER A 17 18.25 -1.57 -16.35
N ILE A 18 17.62 -0.54 -16.94
CA ILE A 18 17.35 0.73 -16.25
C ILE A 18 15.93 0.66 -15.69
N ALA A 19 15.82 0.55 -14.37
CA ALA A 19 14.54 0.55 -13.67
C ALA A 19 13.93 1.94 -13.53
N TYR A 20 14.77 2.98 -13.53
CA TYR A 20 14.34 4.37 -13.41
C TYR A 20 15.35 5.29 -14.05
N LYS A 21 14.87 6.31 -14.76
CA LYS A 21 15.69 7.37 -15.34
C LYS A 21 14.95 8.70 -15.27
N GLU A 22 15.63 9.72 -14.79
CA GLU A 22 15.10 11.09 -14.75
C GLU A 22 16.19 12.11 -15.02
N ASP A 23 15.85 13.14 -15.79
CA ASP A 23 16.67 14.32 -15.98
C ASP A 23 16.22 15.38 -14.97
N VAL A 24 17.08 15.69 -14.02
CA VAL A 24 16.76 16.58 -12.90
C VAL A 24 17.37 17.95 -13.18
N LYS A 25 16.55 18.98 -13.04
CA LYS A 25 16.97 20.39 -13.00
C LYS A 25 16.52 20.99 -11.68
N LEU A 26 17.48 21.45 -10.89
CA LEU A 26 17.23 22.07 -9.61
C LEU A 26 17.82 23.48 -9.61
N GLY A 27 16.97 24.47 -9.27
CA GLY A 27 17.44 25.82 -9.01
C GLY A 27 17.51 26.06 -7.50
N LYS A 28 18.60 26.65 -7.02
CA LYS A 28 18.75 27.03 -5.63
C LYS A 28 19.09 28.52 -5.52
N ASN A 29 18.27 29.23 -4.73
CA ASN A 29 18.48 30.64 -4.42
C ASN A 29 19.27 30.77 -3.11
N PHE A 30 20.35 31.54 -3.16
CA PHE A 30 21.15 31.90 -1.98
C PHE A 30 20.85 33.36 -1.62
N ASN A 31 20.54 33.59 -0.37
CA ASN A 31 20.24 34.92 0.14
C ASN A 31 21.10 35.20 1.37
N SER A 32 21.86 36.27 1.33
CA SER A 32 22.71 36.69 2.46
C SER A 32 21.92 37.10 3.71
N GLY A 33 20.62 37.35 3.56
CA GLY A 33 19.86 38.09 4.58
C GLY A 33 20.33 39.54 4.71
N TRP A 34 20.03 40.18 5.83
CA TRP A 34 20.57 41.50 6.11
C TRP A 34 22.03 41.43 6.48
N MET A 35 22.88 42.21 5.80
CA MET A 35 24.32 42.30 6.02
C MET A 35 24.75 43.76 6.06
N PRO A 36 25.81 44.09 6.86
CA PRO A 36 26.24 45.48 7.07
C PRO A 36 26.85 46.16 5.82
N SER A 37 27.24 45.35 4.83
CA SER A 37 27.78 45.86 3.55
C SER A 37 27.51 44.88 2.41
N GLU A 38 27.52 45.37 1.19
CA GLU A 38 27.41 44.55 -0.03
C GLU A 38 28.52 43.51 -0.12
N GLY A 39 29.77 43.88 0.21
CA GLY A 39 30.90 42.95 0.22
C GLY A 39 30.74 41.81 1.19
N ALA A 40 30.18 42.06 2.38
CA ALA A 40 29.86 41.02 3.36
C ALA A 40 28.74 40.11 2.85
N ALA A 41 27.74 40.67 2.21
CA ALA A 41 26.64 39.91 1.61
C ALA A 41 27.13 38.98 0.49
N VAL A 42 27.96 39.47 -0.41
CA VAL A 42 28.58 38.68 -1.49
C VAL A 42 29.47 37.59 -0.91
N GLY A 43 30.31 37.89 0.06
CA GLY A 43 31.19 36.93 0.71
C GLY A 43 30.43 35.77 1.33
N LYS A 44 29.36 36.06 2.10
CA LYS A 44 28.51 35.03 2.71
C LYS A 44 27.82 34.13 1.67
N VAL A 45 27.25 34.71 0.63
CA VAL A 45 26.60 33.93 -0.43
C VAL A 45 27.62 33.06 -1.18
N GLN A 46 28.83 33.57 -1.42
CA GLN A 46 29.91 32.79 -2.05
C GLN A 46 30.38 31.63 -1.14
N GLU A 47 30.52 31.87 0.15
CA GLU A 47 30.88 30.84 1.13
C GLU A 47 29.81 29.73 1.16
N GLU A 48 28.51 30.09 1.33
CA GLU A 48 27.42 29.12 1.33
C GLU A 48 27.32 28.36 0.01
N ALA A 49 27.55 29.02 -1.12
CA ALA A 49 27.54 28.39 -2.43
C ALA A 49 28.74 27.45 -2.65
N SER A 50 29.90 27.78 -2.10
CA SER A 50 31.12 26.98 -2.25
C SER A 50 31.08 25.68 -1.43
N VAL A 51 30.38 25.69 -0.30
CA VAL A 51 30.16 24.50 0.54
C VAL A 51 29.14 23.55 -0.11
N MET A 52 28.30 24.06 -0.97
CA MET A 52 27.32 23.26 -1.68
C MET A 52 27.94 22.59 -2.90
N THR A 53 28.61 21.49 -2.66
CA THR A 53 29.17 20.68 -3.73
C THR A 53 28.03 20.02 -4.54
N TYR A 54 28.32 19.74 -5.82
CA TYR A 54 27.42 18.95 -6.68
C TYR A 54 26.99 17.65 -5.99
N GLU A 55 27.92 16.99 -5.29
CA GLU A 55 27.67 15.77 -4.52
C GLU A 55 26.67 15.98 -3.40
N ALA A 56 26.70 17.10 -2.67
CA ALA A 56 25.73 17.41 -1.62
C ALA A 56 24.30 17.59 -2.20
N VAL A 57 24.17 18.27 -3.34
CA VAL A 57 22.90 18.46 -4.03
C VAL A 57 22.36 17.14 -4.55
N VAL A 58 23.18 16.32 -5.17
CA VAL A 58 22.81 15.00 -5.67
C VAL A 58 22.44 14.08 -4.52
N SER A 59 23.17 14.10 -3.40
CA SER A 59 22.89 13.32 -2.21
C SER A 59 21.57 13.73 -1.56
N GLU A 60 21.31 15.03 -1.40
CA GLU A 60 20.05 15.53 -0.88
C GLU A 60 18.87 15.12 -1.74
N TYR A 61 18.98 15.26 -3.06
CA TYR A 61 17.96 14.83 -4.00
C TYR A 61 17.75 13.32 -3.96
N SER A 62 18.83 12.54 -4.01
CA SER A 62 18.81 11.09 -3.97
C SER A 62 18.17 10.58 -2.68
N ASN A 63 18.54 11.14 -1.53
CA ASN A 63 17.96 10.78 -0.25
C ASN A 63 16.46 11.09 -0.18
N LYS A 64 16.02 12.24 -0.69
CA LYS A 64 14.61 12.60 -0.70
C LYS A 64 13.80 11.79 -1.71
N LYS A 65 14.29 11.68 -2.93
CA LYS A 65 13.54 11.06 -4.03
C LYS A 65 13.64 9.54 -3.99
N ILE A 66 14.84 9.00 -3.76
CA ILE A 66 15.07 7.56 -3.68
C ILE A 66 14.42 7.00 -2.41
N SER A 67 14.57 7.68 -1.25
CA SER A 67 13.84 7.28 -0.05
C SER A 67 12.33 7.37 -0.23
N GLY A 68 11.83 8.36 -0.97
CA GLY A 68 10.42 8.47 -1.34
C GLY A 68 9.97 7.37 -2.29
N LEU A 69 10.75 7.08 -3.34
CA LEU A 69 10.48 6.00 -4.30
C LEU A 69 10.63 4.62 -3.64
N VAL A 70 11.72 4.39 -2.92
CA VAL A 70 11.97 3.14 -2.18
C VAL A 70 10.95 2.99 -1.07
N GLY A 71 10.67 4.05 -0.31
CA GLY A 71 9.67 4.04 0.75
C GLY A 71 8.25 3.82 0.23
N ALA A 72 7.89 4.38 -0.92
CA ALA A 72 6.57 4.17 -1.52
C ALA A 72 6.43 2.78 -2.17
N THR A 73 7.53 2.23 -2.72
CA THR A 73 7.51 1.04 -3.56
C THR A 73 8.02 -0.21 -2.83
N PHE A 74 8.92 -0.07 -1.86
CA PHE A 74 9.64 -1.18 -1.25
C PHE A 74 9.67 -1.19 0.29
N MET A 75 9.30 -0.11 0.97
CA MET A 75 9.23 -0.14 2.43
C MET A 75 7.87 -0.65 2.87
N PHE A 76 7.90 -1.79 3.54
CA PHE A 76 6.78 -2.27 4.32
C PHE A 76 6.54 -1.28 5.46
N LYS A 77 5.40 -0.59 5.41
CA LYS A 77 4.89 0.01 6.64
C LYS A 77 4.32 -1.13 7.44
N GLU A 78 4.84 -1.34 8.62
CA GLU A 78 4.21 -2.21 9.60
C GLU A 78 2.75 -1.75 9.76
N LYS A 79 1.83 -2.61 9.40
CA LYS A 79 0.40 -2.35 9.49
C LYS A 79 -0.25 -3.57 10.06
N ASP A 80 -1.00 -3.37 11.11
CA ASP A 80 -1.88 -4.41 11.64
C ASP A 80 -2.93 -4.76 10.58
N ILE A 81 -2.95 -6.03 10.18
CA ILE A 81 -3.95 -6.56 9.26
C ILE A 81 -5.01 -7.27 10.08
N VAL A 82 -6.23 -6.84 9.87
CA VAL A 82 -7.39 -7.41 10.55
C VAL A 82 -8.13 -8.31 9.59
N CYS A 83 -8.41 -9.56 10.00
CA CYS A 83 -9.33 -10.46 9.31
C CYS A 83 -10.61 -10.59 10.15
N TYR A 84 -11.75 -10.59 9.49
CA TYR A 84 -13.05 -10.57 10.16
C TYR A 84 -13.74 -11.94 10.06
N PHE A 85 -14.04 -12.52 11.22
CA PHE A 85 -14.77 -13.79 11.29
C PHE A 85 -16.27 -13.58 11.24
N ALA A 86 -16.96 -14.42 10.47
CA ALA A 86 -18.42 -14.46 10.47
C ALA A 86 -18.92 -14.90 11.83
N ARG A 87 -19.77 -14.07 12.45
CA ARG A 87 -20.39 -14.36 13.75
C ARG A 87 -21.89 -14.14 13.69
N PRO A 88 -22.70 -15.10 14.10
CA PRO A 88 -24.16 -14.94 14.15
C PRO A 88 -24.52 -13.87 15.18
N LYS A 89 -25.48 -12.99 14.86
CA LYS A 89 -26.00 -11.96 15.79
C LYS A 89 -26.75 -12.54 17.01
N LYS A 90 -27.29 -13.73 16.88
CA LYS A 90 -27.93 -14.46 18.00
C LYS A 90 -27.24 -15.81 18.12
N ARG A 91 -27.09 -16.31 19.33
CA ARG A 91 -26.76 -17.72 19.60
C ARG A 91 -27.87 -18.63 19.02
N SER A 92 -27.93 -18.76 17.73
CA SER A 92 -28.66 -19.84 17.10
C SER A 92 -27.81 -21.09 17.22
N SER A 93 -28.43 -22.21 17.38
CA SER A 93 -27.84 -23.53 17.62
C SER A 93 -26.92 -24.03 16.49
N ASN A 94 -26.75 -23.27 15.43
CA ASN A 94 -26.08 -23.68 14.17
C ASN A 94 -24.86 -22.82 13.89
N GLY A 95 -23.87 -22.82 14.79
CA GLY A 95 -22.52 -22.29 14.50
C GLY A 95 -21.81 -23.02 13.35
N ALA A 96 -22.43 -24.10 12.84
CA ALA A 96 -21.95 -24.86 11.69
C ALA A 96 -22.02 -24.08 10.37
N GLU A 97 -22.97 -23.16 10.23
CA GLU A 97 -23.23 -22.44 8.98
C GLU A 97 -22.06 -21.55 8.50
N TYR A 98 -21.19 -21.14 9.41
CA TYR A 98 -20.05 -20.29 9.10
C TYR A 98 -18.70 -21.00 9.18
N LEU A 99 -18.68 -22.33 9.38
CA LEU A 99 -17.42 -23.07 9.54
C LEU A 99 -16.53 -22.91 8.34
N GLU A 100 -17.04 -23.10 7.13
CA GLU A 100 -16.27 -23.01 5.90
C GLU A 100 -15.69 -21.60 5.70
N ILE A 101 -16.51 -20.55 5.94
CA ILE A 101 -16.08 -19.15 5.85
C ILE A 101 -14.98 -18.89 6.87
N ASN A 102 -15.19 -19.29 8.13
CA ASN A 102 -14.22 -19.06 9.20
C ASN A 102 -12.94 -19.88 9.01
N ASP A 103 -13.01 -21.07 8.44
CA ASP A 103 -11.84 -21.86 8.07
C ASP A 103 -11.05 -21.19 6.95
N ALA A 104 -11.73 -20.64 5.93
CA ALA A 104 -11.08 -19.85 4.89
C ALA A 104 -10.39 -18.60 5.47
N VAL A 105 -11.03 -17.89 6.41
CA VAL A 105 -10.43 -16.73 7.09
C VAL A 105 -9.26 -17.15 7.97
N ASN A 106 -9.32 -18.31 8.64
CA ASN A 106 -8.18 -18.87 9.37
C ASN A 106 -7.00 -19.19 8.46
N LYS A 107 -7.24 -19.81 7.30
CA LYS A 107 -6.20 -20.05 6.29
C LYS A 107 -5.58 -18.73 5.80
N LEU A 108 -6.40 -17.72 5.51
CA LEU A 108 -5.91 -16.39 5.14
C LEU A 108 -5.01 -15.82 6.23
N LYS A 109 -5.47 -15.83 7.48
CA LYS A 109 -4.70 -15.34 8.63
C LYS A 109 -3.39 -16.10 8.82
N SER A 110 -3.40 -17.42 8.68
CA SER A 110 -2.19 -18.27 8.76
C SER A 110 -1.25 -17.94 7.60
N GLY A 111 -1.77 -17.83 6.37
CA GLY A 111 -1.02 -17.47 5.19
C GLY A 111 -0.30 -16.12 5.32
N LEU A 112 -0.98 -15.10 5.88
CA LEU A 112 -0.37 -13.80 6.16
C LEU A 112 0.82 -13.91 7.12
N GLY A 113 0.86 -14.92 7.98
CA GLY A 113 2.00 -15.21 8.86
C GLY A 113 3.30 -15.53 8.12
N TYR A 114 3.24 -16.00 6.87
CA TYR A 114 4.40 -16.26 6.01
C TYR A 114 4.92 -15.00 5.29
N LEU A 115 4.24 -13.87 5.43
CA LEU A 115 4.57 -12.60 4.77
C LEU A 115 5.14 -11.59 5.76
N LYS A 116 5.98 -12.04 6.70
CA LYS A 116 6.69 -11.16 7.63
C LYS A 116 7.91 -10.53 6.96
N GLU A 117 8.37 -9.40 7.52
CA GLU A 117 9.45 -8.58 6.97
C GLU A 117 10.71 -9.40 6.64
N ASP A 118 11.08 -10.34 7.52
CA ASP A 118 12.29 -11.15 7.39
C ASP A 118 12.09 -12.47 6.61
N GLU A 119 10.85 -12.88 6.35
CA GLU A 119 10.51 -14.20 5.81
C GLU A 119 9.41 -14.14 4.74
N TRP A 120 9.52 -13.22 3.79
CA TRP A 120 8.51 -13.04 2.74
C TRP A 120 8.41 -14.26 1.81
N ASN A 121 7.64 -15.26 2.22
CA ASN A 121 7.45 -16.52 1.51
C ASN A 121 6.11 -16.57 0.77
N LYS A 122 6.12 -16.18 -0.50
CA LYS A 122 4.92 -16.13 -1.34
C LYS A 122 4.36 -17.50 -1.68
N GLU A 123 5.24 -18.47 -1.86
CA GLU A 123 4.84 -19.85 -2.17
C GLU A 123 4.08 -20.45 -0.98
N ALA A 124 4.61 -20.27 0.24
CA ALA A 124 3.92 -20.72 1.44
C ALA A 124 2.58 -19.99 1.65
N PHE A 125 2.51 -18.68 1.37
CA PHE A 125 1.24 -17.95 1.39
C PHE A 125 0.24 -18.54 0.40
N ALA A 126 0.64 -18.76 -0.85
CA ALA A 126 -0.24 -19.30 -1.89
C ALA A 126 -0.75 -20.72 -1.53
N MET A 127 0.13 -21.57 -1.00
CA MET A 127 -0.25 -22.92 -0.56
C MET A 127 -1.23 -22.90 0.62
N GLU A 128 -0.95 -22.07 1.64
CA GLU A 128 -1.81 -21.99 2.82
C GLU A 128 -3.19 -21.38 2.50
N THR A 129 -3.25 -20.46 1.55
CA THR A 129 -4.49 -19.78 1.16
C THR A 129 -5.22 -20.45 -0.01
N GLU A 130 -4.81 -21.65 -0.41
CA GLU A 130 -5.48 -22.41 -1.44
C GLU A 130 -6.96 -22.64 -1.12
N GLY A 131 -7.84 -22.29 -2.06
CA GLY A 131 -9.30 -22.40 -1.94
C GLY A 131 -9.98 -21.27 -1.16
N VAL A 132 -9.24 -20.33 -0.54
CA VAL A 132 -9.82 -19.20 0.22
C VAL A 132 -10.71 -18.35 -0.68
N GLU A 133 -10.21 -17.98 -1.86
CA GLU A 133 -10.97 -17.15 -2.82
C GLU A 133 -12.28 -17.81 -3.21
N GLU A 134 -12.25 -19.10 -3.54
CA GLU A 134 -13.41 -19.86 -3.98
C GLU A 134 -14.49 -19.94 -2.89
N VAL A 135 -14.08 -20.28 -1.67
CA VAL A 135 -15.02 -20.40 -0.54
C VAL A 135 -15.68 -19.04 -0.24
N LEU A 136 -14.89 -17.98 -0.15
CA LEU A 136 -15.42 -16.65 0.17
C LEU A 136 -16.30 -16.10 -0.95
N LYS A 137 -15.99 -16.35 -2.22
CA LYS A 137 -16.86 -15.99 -3.36
C LYS A 137 -18.16 -16.78 -3.37
N THR A 138 -18.09 -18.10 -3.16
CA THR A 138 -19.27 -18.93 -3.07
C THR A 138 -20.21 -18.46 -1.98
N ALA A 139 -19.67 -18.03 -0.83
CA ALA A 139 -20.47 -17.46 0.23
C ALA A 139 -21.15 -16.16 -0.19
N LEU A 140 -20.47 -15.25 -0.93
CA LEU A 140 -21.06 -14.02 -1.44
C LEU A 140 -22.15 -14.31 -2.51
N ASP A 141 -21.90 -15.23 -3.42
CA ASP A 141 -22.86 -15.61 -4.46
C ASP A 141 -24.13 -16.26 -3.88
N SER A 142 -24.02 -16.79 -2.67
CA SER A 142 -25.10 -17.46 -1.94
C SER A 142 -25.89 -16.51 -1.03
N VAL A 143 -25.52 -15.23 -0.95
CA VAL A 143 -26.25 -14.24 -0.13
C VAL A 143 -27.71 -14.18 -0.60
N GLY A 144 -28.63 -14.37 0.36
CA GLY A 144 -30.07 -14.41 0.08
C GLY A 144 -30.59 -15.73 -0.42
N SER A 145 -29.76 -16.79 -0.58
CA SER A 145 -30.22 -18.15 -0.86
C SER A 145 -30.65 -18.86 0.43
N GLU A 146 -31.47 -19.94 0.30
CA GLU A 146 -31.92 -20.73 1.45
C GLU A 146 -30.78 -21.30 2.31
N ASN A 147 -29.62 -21.57 1.70
CA ASN A 147 -28.46 -22.10 2.38
C ASN A 147 -27.69 -21.06 3.23
N TYR A 148 -27.88 -19.76 2.92
CA TYR A 148 -27.17 -18.65 3.56
C TYR A 148 -28.12 -17.50 3.96
N GLU A 149 -29.38 -17.84 4.31
CA GLU A 149 -30.38 -16.87 4.81
C GLU A 149 -29.87 -15.97 5.96
N HIS A 150 -28.79 -16.40 6.62
CA HIS A 150 -28.24 -15.73 7.79
C HIS A 150 -27.03 -14.85 7.49
N ILE A 151 -26.52 -14.81 6.25
CA ILE A 151 -25.50 -13.83 5.88
C ILE A 151 -26.15 -12.45 5.84
N ASN A 152 -25.95 -11.73 6.94
CA ASN A 152 -26.39 -10.34 7.01
C ASN A 152 -25.32 -9.41 6.40
N LYS A 153 -25.69 -8.13 6.20
CA LYS A 153 -24.79 -7.12 5.61
C LYS A 153 -23.44 -6.97 6.31
N GLU A 154 -23.36 -7.23 7.61
CA GLU A 154 -22.12 -7.18 8.36
C GLU A 154 -21.19 -8.34 7.99
N ILE A 155 -21.74 -9.56 7.84
CA ILE A 155 -20.97 -10.73 7.41
C ILE A 155 -20.56 -10.59 5.95
N GLU A 156 -21.46 -10.12 5.09
CA GLU A 156 -21.17 -9.81 3.69
C GLU A 156 -20.02 -8.82 3.59
N SER A 157 -20.07 -7.72 4.36
CA SER A 157 -18.98 -6.73 4.41
C SER A 157 -17.67 -7.32 4.95
N ALA A 158 -17.74 -8.25 5.92
CA ALA A 158 -16.57 -8.96 6.43
C ALA A 158 -15.91 -9.80 5.33
N ILE A 159 -16.71 -10.56 4.57
CA ILE A 159 -16.23 -11.40 3.47
C ILE A 159 -15.59 -10.51 2.37
N HIS A 160 -16.24 -9.41 2.00
CA HIS A 160 -15.66 -8.47 1.04
C HIS A 160 -14.32 -7.90 1.53
N TYR A 161 -14.24 -7.56 2.82
CA TYR A 161 -13.00 -7.05 3.40
C TYR A 161 -11.88 -8.09 3.36
N ASP A 162 -12.15 -9.33 3.77
CA ASP A 162 -11.17 -10.42 3.79
C ASP A 162 -10.72 -10.82 2.37
N LEU A 163 -11.63 -10.83 1.39
CA LEU A 163 -11.28 -10.97 -0.03
C LEU A 163 -10.40 -9.82 -0.51
N GLY A 164 -10.69 -8.60 -0.08
CA GLY A 164 -9.86 -7.44 -0.37
C GLY A 164 -8.43 -7.65 0.13
N ILE A 165 -8.26 -8.10 1.37
CA ILE A 165 -6.94 -8.44 1.96
C ILE A 165 -6.26 -9.55 1.15
N TYR A 166 -6.97 -10.65 0.86
CA TYR A 166 -6.42 -11.74 0.05
C TYR A 166 -5.86 -11.24 -1.29
N TYR A 167 -6.64 -10.41 -2.02
CA TYR A 167 -6.21 -9.87 -3.32
C TYR A 167 -5.05 -8.88 -3.22
N VAL A 168 -4.93 -8.10 -2.13
CA VAL A 168 -3.75 -7.24 -1.91
C VAL A 168 -2.48 -8.09 -1.91
N PHE A 169 -2.48 -9.17 -1.13
CA PHE A 169 -1.29 -10.03 -1.00
C PHE A 169 -1.05 -10.95 -2.19
N SER A 170 -2.10 -11.24 -2.95
CA SER A 170 -2.00 -11.89 -4.27
C SER A 170 -1.58 -10.92 -5.39
N LYS A 171 -1.39 -9.62 -5.08
CA LYS A 171 -1.05 -8.55 -6.02
C LYS A 171 -2.09 -8.32 -7.12
N GLU A 172 -3.34 -8.61 -6.83
CA GLU A 172 -4.49 -8.38 -7.70
C GLU A 172 -5.23 -7.10 -7.27
N PHE A 173 -4.52 -5.97 -7.30
CA PHE A 173 -4.96 -4.71 -6.70
C PHE A 173 -6.29 -4.20 -7.26
N GLY A 174 -6.57 -4.43 -8.54
CA GLY A 174 -7.86 -4.07 -9.13
C GLY A 174 -9.04 -4.82 -8.51
N LYS A 175 -8.88 -6.13 -8.27
CA LYS A 175 -9.87 -6.94 -7.56
C LYS A 175 -9.98 -6.52 -6.10
N ALA A 176 -8.84 -6.26 -5.42
CA ALA A 176 -8.82 -5.78 -4.05
C ALA A 176 -9.62 -4.47 -3.89
N ALA A 177 -9.39 -3.50 -4.77
CA ALA A 177 -10.12 -2.23 -4.76
C ALA A 177 -11.63 -2.42 -4.92
N ALA A 178 -12.06 -3.33 -5.82
CA ALA A 178 -13.47 -3.64 -6.02
C ALA A 178 -14.10 -4.22 -4.75
N GLN A 179 -13.41 -5.13 -4.07
CA GLN A 179 -13.90 -5.75 -2.84
C GLN A 179 -14.00 -4.72 -1.70
N PHE A 180 -12.97 -3.90 -1.46
CA PHE A 180 -13.03 -2.86 -0.43
C PHE A 180 -14.11 -1.81 -0.69
N LYS A 181 -14.46 -1.52 -1.94
CA LYS A 181 -15.57 -0.62 -2.30
C LYS A 181 -16.94 -1.22 -1.99
N ALA A 182 -17.06 -2.54 -2.06
CA ALA A 182 -18.31 -3.24 -1.74
C ALA A 182 -18.58 -3.33 -0.23
N VAL A 183 -17.58 -3.02 0.61
CA VAL A 183 -17.75 -3.03 2.07
C VAL A 183 -18.71 -1.92 2.49
N GLU A 184 -19.84 -2.30 3.06
CA GLU A 184 -20.78 -1.36 3.67
C GLU A 184 -20.38 -1.08 5.13
N THR A 185 -20.22 0.19 5.47
CA THR A 185 -19.95 0.60 6.85
C THR A 185 -21.24 1.11 7.49
N ASP A 186 -21.56 0.67 8.73
CA ASP A 186 -22.73 1.19 9.44
C ASP A 186 -22.52 2.69 9.77
N PRO A 187 -23.35 3.60 9.25
CA PRO A 187 -23.24 5.03 9.53
C PRO A 187 -23.52 5.40 10.98
N LYS A 188 -24.12 4.48 11.76
CA LYS A 188 -24.41 4.66 13.19
C LYS A 188 -23.20 4.35 14.06
N GLU A 189 -22.24 3.56 13.57
CA GLU A 189 -21.00 3.31 14.28
C GLU A 189 -20.09 4.55 14.19
N LYS A 190 -19.79 5.16 15.34
CA LYS A 190 -18.94 6.34 15.46
C LYS A 190 -17.69 6.00 16.23
N GLY A 191 -16.56 6.58 15.80
CA GLY A 191 -15.29 6.50 16.53
C GLY A 191 -14.28 5.52 15.94
N LYS A 192 -13.21 5.28 16.71
CA LYS A 192 -12.07 4.45 16.31
C LYS A 192 -12.40 2.95 16.21
N ASP A 193 -13.48 2.53 16.86
CA ASP A 193 -13.91 1.12 16.91
C ASP A 193 -14.86 0.74 15.76
N ARG A 194 -15.04 1.63 14.78
CA ARG A 194 -15.89 1.38 13.63
C ARG A 194 -15.28 0.26 12.79
N LYS A 195 -16.03 -0.84 12.67
CA LYS A 195 -15.63 -1.95 11.79
C LYS A 195 -15.45 -1.46 10.37
N PHE A 196 -14.43 -1.96 9.68
CA PHE A 196 -14.13 -1.64 8.28
C PHE A 196 -13.86 -0.14 8.00
N ALA A 197 -13.47 0.63 9.02
CA ALA A 197 -13.29 2.08 8.88
C ALA A 197 -12.24 2.47 7.82
N ASP A 198 -11.28 1.60 7.56
CA ASP A 198 -10.19 1.80 6.62
C ASP A 198 -10.47 1.25 5.21
N ALA A 199 -11.59 0.54 4.99
CA ALA A 199 -11.91 -0.07 3.70
C ALA A 199 -11.88 0.95 2.54
N ALA A 200 -12.46 2.13 2.72
CA ALA A 200 -12.46 3.17 1.70
C ALA A 200 -11.05 3.73 1.39
N ALA A 201 -10.17 3.79 2.40
CA ALA A 201 -8.78 4.19 2.23
C ALA A 201 -7.99 3.09 1.50
N LEU A 202 -8.17 1.83 1.91
CA LEU A 202 -7.57 0.67 1.26
C LEU A 202 -7.98 0.55 -0.20
N ALA A 203 -9.25 0.81 -0.52
CA ALA A 203 -9.71 0.83 -1.92
C ALA A 203 -8.93 1.84 -2.78
N LYS A 204 -8.72 3.07 -2.27
CA LYS A 204 -7.94 4.10 -2.95
C LYS A 204 -6.46 3.74 -3.09
N ASP A 205 -5.88 3.17 -2.04
CA ASP A 205 -4.50 2.70 -2.07
C ASP A 205 -4.32 1.59 -3.11
N CYS A 206 -5.25 0.64 -3.18
CA CYS A 206 -5.23 -0.42 -4.19
C CYS A 206 -5.37 0.12 -5.61
N GLU A 207 -6.22 1.11 -5.86
CA GLU A 207 -6.32 1.78 -7.17
C GLU A 207 -5.00 2.45 -7.57
N LYS A 208 -4.32 3.06 -6.61
CA LYS A 208 -3.00 3.66 -6.83
C LYS A 208 -1.97 2.58 -7.16
N TRP A 209 -1.90 1.50 -6.38
CA TRP A 209 -0.97 0.40 -6.62
C TRP A 209 -1.22 -0.31 -7.94
N GLN A 210 -2.48 -0.43 -8.38
CA GLN A 210 -2.80 -0.98 -9.70
C GLN A 210 -2.22 -0.10 -10.80
N LYS A 211 -2.40 1.23 -10.72
CA LYS A 211 -1.83 2.17 -11.70
C LYS A 211 -0.30 2.12 -11.73
N GLU A 212 0.33 2.02 -10.56
CA GLU A 212 1.78 1.91 -10.44
C GLU A 212 2.28 0.59 -11.03
N LYS A 213 1.58 -0.52 -10.79
CA LYS A 213 1.86 -1.83 -11.38
C LYS A 213 1.74 -1.79 -12.90
N ASP A 214 0.64 -1.23 -13.43
CA ASP A 214 0.39 -1.12 -14.87
C ASP A 214 1.46 -0.24 -15.55
N ALA A 215 1.84 0.87 -14.92
CA ALA A 215 2.91 1.74 -15.40
C ALA A 215 4.27 1.02 -15.40
N TYR A 216 4.57 0.26 -14.35
CA TYR A 216 5.78 -0.54 -14.27
C TYR A 216 5.81 -1.62 -15.36
N GLU A 217 4.74 -2.36 -15.54
CA GLU A 217 4.65 -3.40 -16.58
C GLU A 217 4.74 -2.83 -18.01
N ALA A 218 4.25 -1.59 -18.21
CA ALA A 218 4.36 -0.90 -19.50
C ALA A 218 5.79 -0.51 -19.86
N LEU A 219 6.68 -0.32 -18.86
CA LEU A 219 8.10 0.00 -19.11
C LEU A 219 8.91 -1.20 -19.65
N TRP A 220 8.36 -2.42 -19.52
CA TRP A 220 9.07 -3.66 -19.87
C TRP A 220 8.49 -4.34 -21.13
N LYS A 221 7.49 -3.73 -21.76
CA LYS A 221 6.93 -4.12 -23.07
C LYS A 221 7.51 -3.30 -24.19
#